data_033933d2149357932cd7cb2c41d45a1b
#
_entry.id   033933d2149357932cd7cb2c41d45a1b
#
_cell.length_a   1.000
_cell.length_b   1.000
_cell.length_c   1.000
_cell.angle_alpha   90.00
_cell.angle_beta   90.00
_cell.angle_gamma   90.00
#
_symmetry.space_group_name_H-M   'P 1'
#
loop_
_entity.id
_entity.type
_entity.pdbx_description
1 polymer ?
#
loop_
_entity_poly.entity_id
_entity_poly.type
_entity_poly.pdbx_seq_one_letter_code
_entity_poly.pdbx_strand_id
1 'polypeptide(L)'
;MNKTLILTVEDDRPVRNLIVTTLKTHDYKYLTAENGNEAVMEAASHNPDIILLDLGLPDMDGIEVIKRIRTWSNMPIIVISARSEESDKIEALDAGADDYLTKPFSVEELLARLRVTERRLKLMRSGTEAGAPVFINGDLKIDYAAGCAYLKGEELHLTPIEYKLLCILSHNVGKVLTHTYI
;
A
#
# COMPACT_ATOMS: atom_id res chain seq x y z
N MET A 1 18.42 9.21 5.34
CA MET A 1 17.12 9.00 4.64
C MET A 1 16.78 7.53 4.67
N ASN A 2 15.57 7.18 5.11
CA ASN A 2 15.14 5.79 5.08
C ASN A 2 14.85 5.39 3.62
N LYS A 3 15.56 4.36 3.12
CA LYS A 3 15.36 3.84 1.76
C LYS A 3 14.03 3.10 1.71
N THR A 4 13.27 3.30 0.64
CA THR A 4 12.01 2.60 0.38
C THR A 4 12.22 1.09 0.33
N LEU A 5 11.45 0.34 1.11
CA LEU A 5 11.47 -1.11 1.17
C LEU A 5 10.41 -1.70 0.23
N ILE A 6 10.81 -2.52 -0.71
CA ILE A 6 9.94 -3.13 -1.72
C ILE A 6 9.93 -4.64 -1.53
N LEU A 7 8.74 -5.22 -1.41
CA LEU A 7 8.54 -6.67 -1.45
C LEU A 7 8.24 -7.09 -2.90
N THR A 8 9.07 -7.96 -3.46
CA THR A 8 8.86 -8.54 -4.79
C THR A 8 8.35 -9.96 -4.65
N VAL A 9 7.14 -10.20 -5.15
CA VAL A 9 6.47 -11.51 -5.15
C VAL A 9 6.45 -12.04 -6.57
N GLU A 10 7.33 -13.00 -6.86
CA GLU A 10 7.56 -13.54 -8.20
C GLU A 10 8.16 -14.94 -8.08
N ASP A 11 7.52 -15.96 -8.64
CA ASP A 11 8.02 -17.34 -8.64
C ASP A 11 9.05 -17.59 -9.75
N ASP A 12 8.94 -16.89 -10.89
CA ASP A 12 9.90 -16.98 -11.98
C ASP A 12 11.24 -16.34 -11.59
N ARG A 13 12.27 -17.17 -11.42
CA ARG A 13 13.57 -16.75 -10.96
C ARG A 13 14.27 -15.71 -11.87
N PRO A 14 14.28 -15.86 -13.21
CA PRO A 14 14.82 -14.83 -14.11
C PRO A 14 14.15 -13.47 -13.96
N VAL A 15 12.82 -13.41 -13.91
CA VAL A 15 12.06 -12.17 -13.74
C VAL A 15 12.33 -11.57 -12.36
N ARG A 16 12.30 -12.38 -11.30
CA ARG A 16 12.62 -11.94 -9.95
C ARG A 16 14.03 -11.34 -9.88
N ASN A 17 15.03 -11.97 -10.49
CA ASN A 17 16.41 -11.47 -10.51
C ASN A 17 16.53 -10.15 -11.26
N LEU A 18 15.81 -9.98 -12.36
CA LEU A 18 15.76 -8.72 -13.10
C LEU A 18 15.22 -7.58 -12.21
N ILE A 19 14.10 -7.83 -11.54
CA ILE A 19 13.49 -6.85 -10.64
C ILE A 19 14.44 -6.52 -9.49
N VAL A 20 14.97 -7.53 -8.81
CA VAL A 20 15.91 -7.34 -7.68
C VAL A 20 17.16 -6.57 -8.10
N THR A 21 17.74 -6.88 -9.25
CA THR A 21 18.90 -6.16 -9.77
C THR A 21 18.56 -4.69 -10.04
N THR A 22 17.40 -4.44 -10.65
CA THR A 22 16.90 -3.08 -10.89
C THR A 22 16.73 -2.32 -9.58
N LEU A 23 16.12 -2.93 -8.55
CA LEU A 23 15.93 -2.30 -7.25
C LEU A 23 17.27 -1.97 -6.57
N LYS A 24 18.23 -2.89 -6.60
CA LYS A 24 19.57 -2.68 -6.05
C LYS A 24 20.30 -1.51 -6.71
N THR A 25 20.27 -1.44 -8.04
CA THR A 25 20.98 -0.39 -8.80
C THR A 25 20.37 1.00 -8.63
N HIS A 26 19.12 1.06 -8.18
CA HIS A 26 18.38 2.32 -7.93
C HIS A 26 18.16 2.62 -6.44
N ASP A 27 18.98 2.01 -5.59
CA ASP A 27 19.07 2.33 -4.16
C ASP A 27 17.83 1.99 -3.32
N TYR A 28 17.00 1.04 -3.77
CA TYR A 28 15.89 0.48 -3.01
C TYR A 28 16.36 -0.64 -2.06
N LYS A 29 15.71 -0.77 -0.91
CA LYS A 29 15.73 -2.00 -0.13
C LYS A 29 14.70 -2.96 -0.69
N TYR A 30 14.97 -4.25 -0.61
CA TYR A 30 14.04 -5.26 -1.14
C TYR A 30 13.93 -6.48 -0.24
N LEU A 31 12.78 -7.13 -0.35
CA LEU A 31 12.48 -8.48 0.11
C LEU A 31 11.94 -9.27 -1.08
N THR A 32 12.03 -10.58 -1.03
CA THR A 32 11.49 -11.46 -2.06
C THR A 32 10.58 -12.51 -1.44
N ALA A 33 9.53 -12.90 -2.19
CA ALA A 33 8.68 -14.04 -1.90
C ALA A 33 8.42 -14.82 -3.20
N GLU A 34 8.35 -16.14 -3.13
CA GLU A 34 8.17 -17.01 -4.30
C GLU A 34 6.75 -17.54 -4.42
N ASN A 35 5.91 -17.28 -3.44
CA ASN A 35 4.52 -17.73 -3.39
C ASN A 35 3.64 -16.77 -2.56
N GLY A 36 2.34 -16.97 -2.63
CA GLY A 36 1.38 -16.08 -1.99
C GLY A 36 1.38 -16.14 -0.47
N ASN A 37 1.55 -17.32 0.13
CA ASN A 37 1.63 -17.45 1.59
C ASN A 37 2.86 -16.73 2.14
N GLU A 38 4.00 -16.90 1.51
CA GLU A 38 5.24 -16.19 1.85
C GLU A 38 5.07 -14.67 1.69
N ALA A 39 4.42 -14.23 0.62
CA ALA A 39 4.13 -12.82 0.38
C ALA A 39 3.32 -12.17 1.50
N VAL A 40 2.24 -12.82 1.94
CA VAL A 40 1.41 -12.33 3.05
C VAL A 40 2.20 -12.28 4.35
N MET A 41 3.00 -13.31 4.64
CA MET A 41 3.83 -13.39 5.83
C MET A 41 4.92 -12.30 5.84
N GLU A 42 5.64 -12.12 4.73
CA GLU A 42 6.68 -11.08 4.59
C GLU A 42 6.08 -9.68 4.68
N ALA A 43 4.93 -9.45 4.06
CA ALA A 43 4.22 -8.18 4.15
C ALA A 43 3.81 -7.84 5.59
N ALA A 44 3.28 -8.81 6.34
CA ALA A 44 2.88 -8.63 7.73
C ALA A 44 4.07 -8.43 8.68
N SER A 45 5.17 -9.17 8.46
CA SER A 45 6.34 -9.17 9.35
C SER A 45 7.24 -7.95 9.16
N HIS A 46 7.42 -7.48 7.91
CA HIS A 46 8.38 -6.43 7.56
C HIS A 46 7.74 -5.11 7.16
N ASN A 47 6.43 -5.08 6.95
CA ASN A 47 5.66 -3.89 6.58
C ASN A 47 6.32 -3.07 5.45
N PRO A 48 6.50 -3.66 4.24
CA PRO A 48 7.14 -2.98 3.13
C PRO A 48 6.38 -1.73 2.71
N ASP A 49 7.07 -0.80 2.08
CA ASP A 49 6.46 0.44 1.58
C ASP A 49 5.66 0.22 0.30
N ILE A 50 6.09 -0.74 -0.54
CA ILE A 50 5.45 -1.10 -1.81
C ILE A 50 5.57 -2.61 -2.02
N ILE A 51 4.54 -3.22 -2.61
CA ILE A 51 4.57 -4.62 -3.07
C ILE A 51 4.53 -4.65 -4.59
N LEU A 52 5.45 -5.38 -5.20
CA LEU A 52 5.41 -5.80 -6.59
C LEU A 52 4.91 -7.25 -6.61
N LEU A 53 3.79 -7.52 -7.27
CA LEU A 53 3.08 -8.78 -7.16
C LEU A 53 2.76 -9.40 -8.51
N ASP A 54 3.26 -10.60 -8.77
CA ASP A 54 2.75 -11.44 -9.85
C ASP A 54 1.41 -12.11 -9.46
N LEU A 55 0.50 -12.24 -10.41
CA LEU A 55 -0.77 -12.94 -10.21
C LEU A 55 -0.64 -14.46 -10.36
N GLY A 56 0.30 -14.93 -11.18
CA GLY A 56 0.49 -16.34 -11.50
C GLY A 56 1.37 -17.08 -10.48
N LEU A 57 0.98 -17.09 -9.19
CA LEU A 57 1.76 -17.76 -8.15
C LEU A 57 1.40 -19.26 -8.03
N PRO A 58 2.35 -20.10 -7.53
CA PRO A 58 2.15 -21.56 -7.53
C PRO A 58 1.15 -22.06 -6.49
N ASP A 59 0.91 -21.34 -5.40
CA ASP A 59 0.07 -21.77 -4.28
C ASP A 59 -1.32 -21.13 -4.27
N MET A 60 -1.45 -19.92 -4.81
CA MET A 60 -2.71 -19.19 -4.91
C MET A 60 -2.67 -18.12 -5.99
N ASP A 61 -3.83 -17.66 -6.43
CA ASP A 61 -3.89 -16.49 -7.33
C ASP A 61 -3.45 -15.22 -6.60
N GLY A 62 -2.66 -14.37 -7.27
CA GLY A 62 -2.23 -13.10 -6.70
C GLY A 62 -3.39 -12.16 -6.32
N ILE A 63 -4.56 -12.30 -6.94
CA ILE A 63 -5.79 -11.61 -6.53
C ILE A 63 -6.15 -11.95 -5.08
N GLU A 64 -6.00 -13.21 -4.68
CA GLU A 64 -6.23 -13.63 -3.29
C GLU A 64 -5.22 -13.00 -2.33
N VAL A 65 -3.96 -12.87 -2.75
CA VAL A 65 -2.93 -12.16 -1.97
C VAL A 65 -3.33 -10.71 -1.75
N ILE A 66 -3.81 -10.01 -2.79
CA ILE A 66 -4.30 -8.62 -2.68
C ILE A 66 -5.43 -8.54 -1.65
N LYS A 67 -6.44 -9.40 -1.77
CA LYS A 67 -7.59 -9.42 -0.85
C LYS A 67 -7.16 -9.65 0.60
N ARG A 68 -6.24 -10.59 0.84
CA ARG A 68 -5.73 -10.88 2.19
C ARG A 68 -4.97 -9.69 2.77
N ILE A 69 -4.09 -9.06 2.01
CA ILE A 69 -3.35 -7.88 2.48
C ILE A 69 -4.31 -6.71 2.75
N ARG A 70 -5.33 -6.52 1.93
CA ARG A 70 -6.31 -5.43 2.09
C ARG A 70 -7.19 -5.57 3.33
N THR A 71 -7.26 -6.73 3.96
CA THR A 71 -7.97 -6.90 5.25
C THR A 71 -7.29 -6.13 6.39
N TRP A 72 -6.00 -5.80 6.28
CA TRP A 72 -5.24 -5.16 7.37
C TRP A 72 -4.31 -4.03 6.93
N SER A 73 -4.07 -3.82 5.63
CA SER A 73 -3.15 -2.79 5.13
C SER A 73 -3.59 -2.17 3.82
N ASN A 74 -3.29 -0.88 3.67
CA ASN A 74 -3.46 -0.10 2.43
C ASN A 74 -2.12 0.18 1.73
N MET A 75 -1.06 -0.60 2.05
CA MET A 75 0.22 -0.43 1.37
C MET A 75 0.07 -0.56 -0.15
N PRO A 76 0.77 0.26 -0.94
CA PRO A 76 0.69 0.20 -2.39
C PRO A 76 1.05 -1.17 -2.94
N ILE A 77 0.22 -1.68 -3.86
CA ILE A 77 0.44 -2.93 -4.59
C ILE A 77 0.45 -2.61 -6.07
N ILE A 78 1.57 -2.88 -6.73
CA ILE A 78 1.73 -2.83 -8.18
C ILE A 78 1.74 -4.25 -8.70
N VAL A 79 0.76 -4.63 -9.49
CA VAL A 79 0.71 -5.94 -10.13
C VAL A 79 1.65 -5.96 -11.33
N ILE A 80 2.45 -7.03 -11.46
CA ILE A 80 3.31 -7.30 -12.61
C ILE A 80 2.96 -8.69 -13.13
N SER A 81 2.21 -8.78 -14.22
CA SER A 81 1.67 -10.06 -14.69
C SER A 81 1.69 -10.22 -16.20
N ALA A 82 1.81 -11.48 -16.65
CA ALA A 82 1.65 -11.84 -18.06
C ALA A 82 0.19 -11.80 -18.52
N ARG A 83 -0.77 -11.76 -17.59
CA ARG A 83 -2.19 -11.58 -17.92
C ARG A 83 -2.39 -10.18 -18.47
N SER A 84 -2.83 -10.06 -19.70
CA SER A 84 -2.90 -8.78 -20.43
C SER A 84 -4.32 -8.36 -20.81
N GLU A 85 -5.31 -9.21 -20.55
CA GLU A 85 -6.70 -8.89 -20.84
C GLU A 85 -7.21 -7.76 -19.94
N GLU A 86 -8.13 -6.97 -20.48
CA GLU A 86 -8.70 -5.84 -19.74
C GLU A 86 -9.46 -6.32 -18.50
N SER A 87 -10.14 -7.47 -18.60
CA SER A 87 -10.82 -8.12 -17.47
C SER A 87 -9.89 -8.45 -16.31
N ASP A 88 -8.68 -8.97 -16.59
CA ASP A 88 -7.70 -9.29 -15.56
C ASP A 88 -7.20 -8.04 -14.83
N LYS A 89 -7.00 -6.94 -15.59
CA LYS A 89 -6.58 -5.66 -15.02
C LYS A 89 -7.67 -5.06 -14.13
N ILE A 90 -8.91 -5.10 -14.59
CA ILE A 90 -10.07 -4.62 -13.83
C ILE A 90 -10.21 -5.43 -12.55
N GLU A 91 -10.14 -6.76 -12.62
CA GLU A 91 -10.25 -7.62 -11.45
C GLU A 91 -9.17 -7.33 -10.40
N ALA A 92 -7.92 -7.14 -10.83
CA ALA A 92 -6.83 -6.79 -9.93
C ALA A 92 -7.03 -5.42 -9.27
N LEU A 93 -7.45 -4.42 -10.03
CA LEU A 93 -7.72 -3.07 -9.51
C LEU A 93 -8.93 -3.07 -8.55
N ASP A 94 -9.99 -3.78 -8.90
CA ASP A 94 -11.18 -3.93 -8.03
C ASP A 94 -10.86 -4.69 -6.73
N ALA A 95 -9.94 -5.65 -6.78
CA ALA A 95 -9.45 -6.35 -5.59
C ALA A 95 -8.60 -5.45 -4.67
N GLY A 96 -8.12 -4.31 -5.16
CA GLY A 96 -7.39 -3.31 -4.40
C GLY A 96 -5.96 -3.04 -4.84
N ALA A 97 -5.53 -3.51 -6.03
CA ALA A 97 -4.27 -3.11 -6.62
C ALA A 97 -4.27 -1.61 -6.97
N ASP A 98 -3.13 -0.96 -6.82
CA ASP A 98 -2.97 0.47 -7.12
C ASP A 98 -2.54 0.72 -8.56
N ASP A 99 -1.87 -0.24 -9.17
CA ASP A 99 -1.38 -0.16 -10.53
C ASP A 99 -1.17 -1.56 -11.14
N TYR A 100 -1.05 -1.61 -12.46
CA TYR A 100 -0.88 -2.85 -13.21
C TYR A 100 0.16 -2.68 -14.32
N LEU A 101 1.18 -3.54 -14.32
CA LEU A 101 2.23 -3.60 -15.32
C LEU A 101 2.19 -4.95 -16.02
N THR A 102 2.04 -4.94 -17.35
CA THR A 102 1.97 -6.17 -18.15
C THR A 102 3.36 -6.66 -18.54
N LYS A 103 3.63 -7.96 -18.40
CA LYS A 103 4.85 -8.61 -18.91
C LYS A 103 4.73 -8.84 -20.44
N PRO A 104 5.79 -8.66 -21.22
CA PRO A 104 7.11 -8.14 -20.83
C PRO A 104 7.07 -6.63 -20.57
N PHE A 105 7.81 -6.17 -19.58
CA PHE A 105 7.90 -4.75 -19.21
C PHE A 105 9.35 -4.24 -19.39
N SER A 106 9.49 -2.93 -19.55
CA SER A 106 10.81 -2.29 -19.52
C SER A 106 11.20 -1.89 -18.11
N VAL A 107 12.52 -1.87 -17.85
CA VAL A 107 13.05 -1.40 -16.55
C VAL A 107 12.63 0.05 -16.29
N GLU A 108 12.64 0.90 -17.33
CA GLU A 108 12.23 2.30 -17.24
C GLU A 108 10.77 2.44 -16.85
N GLU A 109 9.89 1.58 -17.37
CA GLU A 109 8.46 1.59 -17.03
C GLU A 109 8.24 1.20 -15.57
N LEU A 110 8.90 0.14 -15.10
CA LEU A 110 8.86 -0.28 -13.70
C LEU A 110 9.32 0.85 -12.78
N LEU A 111 10.45 1.47 -13.08
CA LEU A 111 10.98 2.57 -12.29
C LEU A 111 10.08 3.81 -12.31
N ALA A 112 9.45 4.11 -13.45
CA ALA A 112 8.50 5.22 -13.54
C ALA A 112 7.30 5.01 -12.62
N ARG A 113 6.76 3.80 -12.58
CA ARG A 113 5.63 3.45 -11.70
C ARG A 113 6.02 3.48 -10.22
N LEU A 114 7.22 3.01 -9.89
CA LEU A 114 7.75 3.11 -8.52
C LEU A 114 7.89 4.58 -8.09
N ARG A 115 8.44 5.45 -8.93
CA ARG A 115 8.57 6.89 -8.62
C ARG A 115 7.21 7.57 -8.40
N VAL A 116 6.20 7.23 -9.21
CA VAL A 116 4.83 7.75 -9.03
C VAL A 116 4.25 7.30 -7.69
N THR A 117 4.42 6.02 -7.36
CA THR A 117 3.93 5.45 -6.11
C THR A 117 4.64 6.05 -4.89
N GLU A 118 5.97 6.19 -4.94
CA GLU A 118 6.74 6.86 -3.88
C GLU A 118 6.32 8.32 -3.66
N ARG A 119 6.06 9.04 -4.75
CA ARG A 119 5.58 10.43 -4.66
C ARG A 119 4.24 10.49 -3.96
N ARG A 120 3.31 9.57 -4.25
CA ARG A 120 2.02 9.47 -3.55
C ARG A 120 2.21 9.15 -2.07
N LEU A 121 3.09 8.20 -1.73
CA LEU A 121 3.42 7.87 -0.35
C LEU A 121 4.02 9.06 0.41
N LYS A 122 4.94 9.80 -0.21
CA LYS A 122 5.52 11.01 0.38
C LYS A 122 4.46 12.10 0.61
N LEU A 123 3.55 12.31 -0.34
CA LEU A 123 2.43 13.24 -0.18
C LEU A 123 1.46 12.82 0.92
N MET A 124 1.17 11.52 1.06
CA MET A 124 0.34 11.01 2.15
C MET A 124 1.05 11.16 3.50
N ARG A 125 2.35 10.89 3.58
CA ARG A 125 3.17 11.07 4.78
C ARG A 125 3.41 12.55 5.12
N SER A 126 3.62 13.41 4.11
CA SER A 126 3.77 14.85 4.30
C SER A 126 2.44 15.56 4.52
N GLY A 127 1.32 15.00 4.05
CA GLY A 127 -0.02 15.42 4.46
C GLY A 127 -0.29 15.17 5.96
N THR A 128 0.41 14.20 6.57
CA THR A 128 0.50 14.00 8.01
C THR A 128 1.59 14.86 8.70
N GLU A 129 2.55 15.40 7.94
CA GLU A 129 3.64 16.23 8.49
C GLU A 129 3.58 17.72 8.09
N ALA A 130 2.89 18.10 7.01
CA ALA A 130 2.86 19.46 6.46
C ALA A 130 1.48 20.17 6.46
N GLY A 131 0.42 19.46 6.82
CA GLY A 131 -0.85 20.10 7.18
C GLY A 131 -1.00 19.99 8.69
N ALA A 132 -1.32 21.08 9.37
CA ALA A 132 -1.43 21.20 10.80
C ALA A 132 -1.61 19.83 11.51
N PRO A 133 -0.84 19.50 12.56
CA PRO A 133 -0.97 18.24 13.26
C PRO A 133 -2.35 18.03 13.89
N VAL A 134 -3.30 18.82 13.45
CA VAL A 134 -4.63 18.97 14.01
C VAL A 134 -5.65 19.05 12.86
N PHE A 135 -6.63 18.18 12.89
CA PHE A 135 -7.83 18.26 12.06
C PHE A 135 -8.95 18.97 12.85
N ILE A 136 -9.61 19.93 12.24
CA ILE A 136 -10.75 20.65 12.84
C ILE A 136 -11.96 20.57 11.90
N ASN A 137 -13.08 20.13 12.43
CA ASN A 137 -14.37 20.14 11.74
C ASN A 137 -15.47 20.51 12.75
N GLY A 138 -15.92 21.76 12.69
CA GLY A 138 -16.84 22.31 13.70
C GLY A 138 -16.22 22.26 15.09
N ASP A 139 -16.89 21.61 16.02
CA ASP A 139 -16.45 21.46 17.41
C ASP A 139 -15.48 20.27 17.63
N LEU A 140 -15.27 19.45 16.60
CA LEU A 140 -14.36 18.33 16.65
C LEU A 140 -12.93 18.76 16.28
N LYS A 141 -11.98 18.44 17.15
CA LYS A 141 -10.54 18.62 16.93
C LYS A 141 -9.84 17.29 17.14
N ILE A 142 -8.99 16.87 16.19
CA ILE A 142 -8.14 15.69 16.31
C ILE A 142 -6.70 16.17 16.26
N ASP A 143 -5.95 15.88 17.33
CA ASP A 143 -4.52 16.13 17.38
C ASP A 143 -3.78 14.84 17.06
N TYR A 144 -3.30 14.72 15.82
CA TYR A 144 -2.61 13.51 15.37
C TYR A 144 -1.25 13.31 16.02
N ALA A 145 -0.58 14.42 16.40
CA ALA A 145 0.72 14.35 17.05
C ALA A 145 0.59 13.90 18.51
N ALA A 146 -0.43 14.38 19.20
CA ALA A 146 -0.72 13.98 20.58
C ALA A 146 -1.48 12.66 20.69
N GLY A 147 -2.09 12.18 19.60
CA GLY A 147 -2.93 10.98 19.60
C GLY A 147 -4.25 11.17 20.35
N CYS A 148 -4.77 12.40 20.41
CA CYS A 148 -5.95 12.78 21.16
C CYS A 148 -7.02 13.41 20.27
N ALA A 149 -8.28 13.29 20.69
CA ALA A 149 -9.40 13.98 20.04
C ALA A 149 -10.19 14.77 21.08
N TYR A 150 -10.75 15.90 20.64
CA TYR A 150 -11.50 16.83 21.50
C TYR A 150 -12.83 17.15 20.85
N LEU A 151 -13.87 17.23 21.64
CA LEU A 151 -15.19 17.72 21.21
C LEU A 151 -15.59 18.89 22.11
N LYS A 152 -15.86 20.06 21.48
CA LYS A 152 -16.15 21.31 22.22
C LYS A 152 -15.10 21.69 23.26
N GLY A 153 -13.83 21.32 23.02
CA GLY A 153 -12.71 21.61 23.90
C GLY A 153 -12.49 20.57 25.02
N GLU A 154 -13.37 19.59 25.16
CA GLU A 154 -13.20 18.48 26.11
C GLU A 154 -12.55 17.27 25.41
N GLU A 155 -11.57 16.66 26.08
CA GLU A 155 -10.88 15.48 25.55
C GLU A 155 -11.80 14.26 25.50
N LEU A 156 -11.86 13.61 24.34
CA LEU A 156 -12.58 12.36 24.17
C LEU A 156 -11.68 11.18 24.58
N HIS A 157 -12.12 10.43 25.56
CA HIS A 157 -11.45 9.19 25.97
C HIS A 157 -11.84 8.04 25.03
N LEU A 158 -11.14 7.96 23.89
CA LEU A 158 -11.35 6.94 22.86
C LEU A 158 -10.44 5.74 23.09
N THR A 159 -10.96 4.56 22.82
CA THR A 159 -10.14 3.36 22.69
C THR A 159 -9.22 3.50 21.46
N PRO A 160 -8.09 2.75 21.40
CA PRO A 160 -7.21 2.80 20.22
C PRO A 160 -7.90 2.52 18.89
N ILE A 161 -8.92 1.66 18.88
CA ILE A 161 -9.70 1.32 17.69
C ILE A 161 -10.61 2.48 17.28
N GLU A 162 -11.30 3.11 18.24
CA GLU A 162 -12.17 4.27 18.00
C GLU A 162 -11.37 5.46 17.50
N TYR A 163 -10.21 5.73 18.10
CA TYR A 163 -9.31 6.79 17.65
C TYR A 163 -8.80 6.53 16.21
N LYS A 164 -8.40 5.30 15.91
CA LYS A 164 -7.96 4.90 14.56
C LYS A 164 -9.10 5.08 13.53
N LEU A 165 -10.31 4.69 13.87
CA LEU A 165 -11.50 4.89 13.02
C LEU A 165 -11.74 6.39 12.77
N LEU A 166 -11.66 7.20 13.81
CA LEU A 166 -11.84 8.66 13.70
C LEU A 166 -10.78 9.28 12.79
N CYS A 167 -9.52 8.84 12.86
CA CYS A 167 -8.46 9.27 11.97
C CYS A 167 -8.74 8.87 10.50
N ILE A 168 -9.21 7.64 10.26
CA ILE A 168 -9.60 7.19 8.90
C ILE A 168 -10.71 8.07 8.33
N LEU A 169 -11.73 8.35 9.11
CA LEU A 169 -12.85 9.19 8.69
C LEU A 169 -12.41 10.64 8.39
N SER A 170 -11.57 11.21 9.23
CA SER A 170 -11.07 12.58 9.06
C SER A 170 -10.18 12.78 7.83
N HIS A 171 -9.45 11.75 7.41
CA HIS A 171 -8.66 11.77 6.18
C HIS A 171 -9.51 11.56 4.90
N ASN A 172 -10.76 11.13 5.06
CA ASN A 172 -11.66 10.82 3.95
C ASN A 172 -12.95 11.65 3.99
N VAL A 173 -12.90 12.87 4.50
CA VAL A 173 -14.06 13.77 4.55
C VAL A 173 -14.67 13.94 3.16
N GLY A 174 -16.00 13.81 3.08
CA GLY A 174 -16.76 13.91 1.83
C GLY A 174 -16.75 12.65 0.96
N LYS A 175 -16.16 11.55 1.44
CA LYS A 175 -16.18 10.25 0.75
C LYS A 175 -17.03 9.24 1.53
N VAL A 176 -17.74 8.39 0.81
CA VAL A 176 -18.40 7.22 1.40
C VAL A 176 -17.38 6.10 1.54
N LEU A 177 -17.17 5.63 2.76
CA LEU A 177 -16.29 4.50 3.03
C LEU A 177 -17.12 3.22 3.15
N THR A 178 -16.68 2.15 2.54
CA THR A 178 -17.34 0.85 2.63
C THR A 178 -16.84 0.09 3.86
N HIS A 179 -17.61 -0.91 4.32
CA HIS A 179 -17.21 -1.79 5.43
C HIS A 179 -15.86 -2.49 5.20
N THR A 180 -15.48 -2.69 3.95
CA THR A 180 -14.19 -3.30 3.59
C THR A 180 -13.02 -2.33 3.71
N TYR A 181 -13.29 -1.02 3.79
CA TYR A 181 -12.28 0.03 3.91
C TYR A 181 -11.98 0.42 5.37
N ILE A 182 -12.96 0.22 6.25
CA ILE A 182 -12.88 0.50 7.69
C ILE A 182 -12.44 -0.75 8.46
#